data_dbbf6f3b5d089a94f2a07db961cab30d
#
_entry.id   dbbf6f3b5d089a94f2a07db961cab30d
#
_cell.length_a   1.000
_cell.length_b   1.000
_cell.length_c   1.000
_cell.angle_alpha   90.00
_cell.angle_beta   90.00
_cell.angle_gamma   90.00
#
_symmetry.space_group_name_H-M   'P 1'
#
loop_
_entity.id
_entity.type
_entity.pdbx_description
1 polymer ?
#
loop_
_entity_poly.entity_id
_entity_poly.type
_entity_poly.pdbx_seq_one_letter_code
_entity_poly.pdbx_strand_id
1 'polypeptide(L)'
;PWSHFVNAFVIDREGNRIDRRNAQDIFTALYSHQIPPGAADSVHYSFTVPEDIEAPITVTASLKYRKFDTQYMRFVEDDEDYINDLPITVLAEDSVTFPVVGGGKTPGNPESPIPTWQRWNDYGIGLFRKGQRGELIGAEDAFKQVEAQGRSEGPINLARVYIKEGRVTEEAPSAIARAAAMEHPARQWHLLWFGGLIDKQNGNLDDAIDKFRQVVEGGFEQAHGRGFDFAKDYNVLNE
;
A
#
# COMPACT_ATOMS: atom_id res chain seq x y z
N PRO A 1 -16.93 15.88 -8.78
CA PRO A 1 -16.25 14.63 -9.13
C PRO A 1 -15.49 14.10 -7.92
N TRP A 2 -15.51 12.81 -7.71
CA TRP A 2 -14.72 12.17 -6.70
C TRP A 2 -13.30 11.96 -7.23
N SER A 3 -12.32 12.50 -6.53
CA SER A 3 -10.92 12.38 -6.91
C SER A 3 -10.05 12.23 -5.69
N HIS A 4 -8.99 11.44 -5.84
CA HIS A 4 -7.92 11.24 -4.88
C HIS A 4 -6.59 11.57 -5.56
N PHE A 5 -5.66 12.18 -4.82
CA PHE A 5 -4.37 12.57 -5.36
C PHE A 5 -3.26 11.66 -4.81
N VAL A 6 -2.57 10.97 -5.71
CA VAL A 6 -1.39 10.16 -5.40
C VAL A 6 -0.17 11.08 -5.37
N ASN A 7 -0.05 11.87 -4.30
CA ASN A 7 1.01 12.88 -4.14
C ASN A 7 1.49 12.94 -2.67
N ALA A 8 2.52 13.77 -2.45
CA ALA A 8 2.91 14.21 -1.12
C ALA A 8 2.66 15.71 -0.99
N PHE A 9 2.27 16.16 0.20
CA PHE A 9 2.16 17.56 0.57
C PHE A 9 3.24 17.86 1.60
N VAL A 10 4.24 18.62 1.19
CA VAL A 10 5.40 18.96 2.02
C VAL A 10 5.35 20.43 2.41
N ILE A 11 5.79 20.75 3.63
CA ILE A 11 5.77 22.09 4.18
C ILE A 11 7.16 22.49 4.69
N ASP A 12 7.39 23.82 4.72
CA ASP A 12 8.55 24.44 5.35
C ASP A 12 8.39 24.53 6.89
N ARG A 13 9.37 25.16 7.55
CA ARG A 13 9.35 25.34 9.01
C ARG A 13 8.26 26.31 9.49
N GLU A 14 7.83 27.21 8.64
CA GLU A 14 6.77 28.19 8.85
C GLU A 14 5.37 27.65 8.57
N GLY A 15 5.28 26.41 8.02
CA GLY A 15 4.03 25.75 7.69
C GLY A 15 3.50 26.06 6.29
N ASN A 16 4.29 26.75 5.45
CA ASN A 16 3.90 27.03 4.08
C ASN A 16 4.15 25.81 3.18
N ARG A 17 3.28 25.62 2.19
CA ARG A 17 3.46 24.56 1.20
C ARG A 17 4.73 24.79 0.37
N ILE A 18 5.51 23.75 0.17
CA ILE A 18 6.59 23.71 -0.81
C ILE A 18 5.99 23.53 -2.20
N ASP A 19 6.07 24.54 -3.03
CA ASP A 19 5.48 24.61 -4.37
C ASP A 19 6.50 24.76 -5.52
N ARG A 20 7.77 25.05 -5.17
CA ARG A 20 8.84 25.40 -6.13
C ARG A 20 9.90 24.32 -6.31
N ARG A 21 9.71 23.13 -5.76
CA ARG A 21 10.70 22.04 -5.73
C ARG A 21 12.01 22.40 -4.99
N ASN A 22 11.96 23.37 -4.09
CA ASN A 22 13.04 23.78 -3.23
C ASN A 22 13.24 22.76 -2.07
N ALA A 23 13.86 21.64 -2.40
CA ALA A 23 14.02 20.51 -1.48
C ALA A 23 14.73 20.88 -0.17
N GLN A 24 15.62 21.87 -0.18
CA GLN A 24 16.35 22.37 0.99
C GLN A 24 15.43 23.01 2.03
N ASP A 25 14.25 23.49 1.64
CA ASP A 25 13.29 24.14 2.54
C ASP A 25 12.25 23.16 3.12
N ILE A 26 12.26 21.91 2.67
CA ILE A 26 11.35 20.89 3.20
C ILE A 26 11.67 20.62 4.67
N PHE A 27 10.70 20.93 5.55
CA PHE A 27 10.77 20.58 6.95
C PHE A 27 10.14 19.23 7.25
N THR A 28 8.92 18.98 6.74
CA THR A 28 8.22 17.71 6.93
C THR A 28 7.15 17.51 5.86
N ALA A 29 6.70 16.26 5.72
CA ALA A 29 5.51 15.94 4.95
C ALA A 29 4.27 16.05 5.84
N LEU A 30 3.29 16.84 5.43
CA LEU A 30 1.97 16.86 6.07
C LEU A 30 1.23 15.56 5.82
N TYR A 31 1.32 15.05 4.59
CA TYR A 31 0.91 13.70 4.21
C TYR A 31 1.69 13.20 2.99
N SER A 32 1.72 11.88 2.80
CA SER A 32 2.26 11.24 1.60
C SER A 32 1.35 10.09 1.16
N HIS A 33 0.70 10.27 0.02
CA HIS A 33 -0.09 9.24 -0.66
C HIS A 33 0.66 8.62 -1.83
N GLN A 34 1.97 8.84 -1.93
CA GLN A 34 2.81 8.24 -2.97
C GLN A 34 2.80 6.72 -2.82
N ILE A 35 2.78 6.02 -3.95
CA ILE A 35 2.80 4.56 -4.00
C ILE A 35 4.23 4.12 -4.36
N PRO A 36 5.04 3.64 -3.40
CA PRO A 36 6.38 3.15 -3.69
C PRO A 36 6.32 1.82 -4.47
N PRO A 37 7.44 1.39 -5.09
CA PRO A 37 7.51 0.12 -5.79
C PRO A 37 7.06 -1.06 -4.92
N GLY A 38 6.24 -1.94 -5.47
CA GLY A 38 5.70 -3.11 -4.77
C GLY A 38 4.62 -2.82 -3.73
N ALA A 39 4.18 -1.54 -3.62
CA ALA A 39 3.06 -1.15 -2.77
C ALA A 39 1.79 -0.87 -3.58
N ALA A 40 0.69 -0.68 -2.85
CA ALA A 40 -0.60 -0.28 -3.38
C ALA A 40 -1.21 0.83 -2.54
N ASP A 41 -2.23 1.49 -3.05
CA ASP A 41 -3.12 2.36 -2.29
C ASP A 41 -4.57 1.90 -2.48
N SER A 42 -5.42 2.18 -1.47
CA SER A 42 -6.84 1.85 -1.49
C SER A 42 -7.63 3.12 -1.20
N VAL A 43 -8.60 3.41 -2.05
CA VAL A 43 -9.46 4.59 -1.91
C VAL A 43 -10.90 4.14 -1.82
N HIS A 44 -11.63 4.63 -0.82
CA HIS A 44 -13.02 4.34 -0.62
C HIS A 44 -13.89 5.54 -1.00
N TYR A 45 -14.88 5.29 -1.81
CA TYR A 45 -15.94 6.23 -2.12
C TYR A 45 -17.28 5.65 -1.71
N SER A 46 -18.16 6.48 -1.20
CA SER A 46 -19.52 6.11 -0.81
C SER A 46 -20.53 6.99 -1.54
N PHE A 47 -21.59 6.38 -2.04
CA PHE A 47 -22.72 7.10 -2.60
C PHE A 47 -24.02 6.36 -2.28
N THR A 48 -25.11 7.12 -2.23
CA THR A 48 -26.44 6.55 -2.05
C THR A 48 -27.02 6.21 -3.43
N VAL A 49 -27.40 4.96 -3.60
CA VAL A 49 -28.10 4.53 -4.83
C VAL A 49 -29.50 5.14 -4.83
N PRO A 50 -29.92 5.87 -5.90
CA PRO A 50 -31.27 6.38 -6.00
C PRO A 50 -32.32 5.26 -5.97
N GLU A 51 -33.48 5.51 -5.34
CA GLU A 51 -34.53 4.51 -5.19
C GLU A 51 -35.21 4.17 -6.52
N ASP A 52 -35.19 5.11 -7.47
CA ASP A 52 -35.84 5.03 -8.78
C ASP A 52 -34.91 4.55 -9.91
N ILE A 53 -33.77 3.95 -9.56
CA ILE A 53 -32.82 3.47 -10.56
C ILE A 53 -33.36 2.22 -11.28
N GLU A 54 -33.48 2.31 -12.60
CA GLU A 54 -34.00 1.22 -13.46
C GLU A 54 -32.90 0.58 -14.34
N ALA A 55 -31.66 1.01 -14.25
CA ALA A 55 -30.54 0.55 -15.07
C ALA A 55 -29.35 0.09 -14.22
N PRO A 56 -28.53 -0.84 -14.73
CA PRO A 56 -27.26 -1.22 -14.07
C PRO A 56 -26.37 -0.02 -13.81
N ILE A 57 -25.62 -0.04 -12.68
CA ILE A 57 -24.69 1.02 -12.29
C ILE A 57 -23.29 0.65 -12.77
N THR A 58 -22.70 1.49 -13.61
CA THR A 58 -21.30 1.34 -14.00
C THR A 58 -20.44 2.34 -13.23
N VAL A 59 -19.44 1.81 -12.53
CA VAL A 59 -18.40 2.60 -11.86
C VAL A 59 -17.13 2.50 -12.68
N THR A 60 -16.58 3.64 -13.09
CA THR A 60 -15.32 3.73 -13.82
C THR A 60 -14.29 4.45 -12.97
N ALA A 61 -13.10 3.86 -12.85
CA ALA A 61 -11.95 4.45 -12.20
C ALA A 61 -10.85 4.72 -13.24
N SER A 62 -10.31 5.94 -13.27
CA SER A 62 -9.23 6.32 -14.19
C SER A 62 -8.05 6.87 -13.40
N LEU A 63 -6.87 6.29 -13.55
CA LEU A 63 -5.62 6.84 -13.04
C LEU A 63 -5.04 7.80 -14.07
N LYS A 64 -4.87 9.07 -13.69
CA LYS A 64 -4.45 10.15 -14.58
C LYS A 64 -3.16 10.78 -14.09
N TYR A 65 -2.32 11.19 -15.01
CA TYR A 65 -1.04 11.86 -14.75
C TYR A 65 -0.97 13.21 -15.46
N ARG A 66 -0.50 14.21 -14.73
CA ARG A 66 -0.07 15.50 -15.28
C ARG A 66 1.33 15.82 -14.74
N LYS A 67 2.24 16.27 -15.59
CA LYS A 67 3.65 16.45 -15.24
C LYS A 67 3.88 17.46 -14.11
N PHE A 68 3.14 18.57 -14.14
CA PHE A 68 3.24 19.63 -13.15
C PHE A 68 1.85 20.04 -12.65
N ASP A 69 1.73 20.36 -11.38
CA ASP A 69 0.52 20.93 -10.83
C ASP A 69 0.36 22.42 -11.20
N THR A 70 -0.82 22.97 -10.98
CA THR A 70 -1.15 24.35 -11.36
C THR A 70 -0.32 25.36 -10.56
N GLN A 71 -0.04 25.08 -9.30
CA GLN A 71 0.69 26.01 -8.43
C GLN A 71 2.16 26.15 -8.85
N TYR A 72 2.79 25.01 -9.19
CA TYR A 72 4.14 25.04 -9.74
C TYR A 72 4.20 25.79 -11.08
N MET A 73 3.20 25.57 -11.96
CA MET A 73 3.16 26.26 -13.25
C MET A 73 2.95 27.78 -13.08
N ARG A 74 2.09 28.21 -12.17
CA ARG A 74 1.93 29.64 -11.83
C ARG A 74 3.23 30.29 -11.38
N PHE A 75 4.02 29.58 -10.60
CA PHE A 75 5.34 30.05 -10.20
C PHE A 75 6.32 30.12 -11.38
N VAL A 76 6.30 29.13 -12.29
CA VAL A 76 7.20 29.09 -13.47
C VAL A 76 6.89 30.19 -14.46
N GLU A 77 5.60 30.42 -14.70
CA GLU A 77 5.11 31.43 -15.67
C GLU A 77 5.02 32.84 -15.07
N ASP A 78 5.26 32.98 -13.76
CA ASP A 78 5.11 34.24 -13.01
C ASP A 78 3.71 34.88 -13.19
N ASP A 79 2.68 34.02 -13.23
CA ASP A 79 1.28 34.38 -13.46
C ASP A 79 0.35 33.59 -12.51
N GLU A 80 -0.23 34.30 -11.53
CA GLU A 80 -1.15 33.69 -10.55
C GLU A 80 -2.46 33.24 -11.18
N ASP A 81 -2.86 33.80 -12.28
CA ASP A 81 -4.08 33.46 -13.03
C ASP A 81 -3.86 32.35 -14.08
N TYR A 82 -2.60 31.87 -14.23
CA TYR A 82 -2.26 30.84 -15.21
C TYR A 82 -3.20 29.65 -15.13
N ILE A 83 -3.77 29.29 -16.27
CA ILE A 83 -4.59 28.08 -16.43
C ILE A 83 -3.70 26.94 -16.92
N ASN A 84 -3.54 25.94 -16.08
CA ASN A 84 -2.71 24.79 -16.42
C ASN A 84 -3.39 23.91 -17.49
N ASP A 85 -2.99 24.07 -18.72
CA ASP A 85 -3.44 23.35 -19.91
C ASP A 85 -2.51 22.19 -20.31
N LEU A 86 -1.48 21.89 -19.51
CA LEU A 86 -0.61 20.75 -19.75
C LEU A 86 -1.42 19.47 -19.94
N PRO A 87 -1.03 18.62 -20.90
CA PRO A 87 -1.80 17.43 -21.23
C PRO A 87 -1.92 16.48 -20.04
N ILE A 88 -3.11 15.91 -19.88
CA ILE A 88 -3.42 14.85 -18.91
C ILE A 88 -3.34 13.52 -19.63
N THR A 89 -2.45 12.65 -19.18
CA THR A 89 -2.33 11.28 -19.69
C THR A 89 -3.13 10.32 -18.82
N VAL A 90 -3.99 9.50 -19.43
CA VAL A 90 -4.64 8.37 -18.77
C VAL A 90 -3.63 7.23 -18.72
N LEU A 91 -3.21 6.85 -17.50
CA LEU A 91 -2.25 5.75 -17.27
C LEU A 91 -2.93 4.39 -17.22
N ALA A 92 -4.12 4.33 -16.61
CA ALA A 92 -4.93 3.13 -16.50
C ALA A 92 -6.41 3.51 -16.33
N GLU A 93 -7.29 2.65 -16.79
CA GLU A 93 -8.73 2.76 -16.59
C GLU A 93 -9.33 1.37 -16.41
N ASP A 94 -10.30 1.27 -15.50
CA ASP A 94 -11.08 0.06 -15.29
C ASP A 94 -12.54 0.42 -14.97
N SER A 95 -13.46 -0.51 -15.29
CA SER A 95 -14.87 -0.32 -15.10
C SER A 95 -15.55 -1.58 -14.58
N VAL A 96 -16.43 -1.42 -13.62
CA VAL A 96 -17.25 -2.51 -13.07
C VAL A 96 -18.74 -2.11 -13.16
N THR A 97 -19.56 -3.02 -13.70
CA THR A 97 -21.01 -2.82 -13.78
C THR A 97 -21.71 -3.71 -12.75
N PHE A 98 -22.50 -3.09 -11.90
CA PHE A 98 -23.31 -3.73 -10.87
C PHE A 98 -24.75 -3.89 -11.36
N PRO A 99 -25.35 -5.09 -11.20
CA PRO A 99 -26.77 -5.29 -11.52
C PRO A 99 -27.67 -4.54 -10.52
N VAL A 100 -28.82 -4.08 -11.01
CA VAL A 100 -29.88 -3.52 -10.19
C VAL A 100 -31.12 -4.40 -10.31
N VAL A 101 -31.80 -4.65 -9.18
CA VAL A 101 -33.03 -5.45 -9.17
C VAL A 101 -34.08 -4.76 -10.05
N GLY A 102 -34.60 -5.48 -11.05
CA GLY A 102 -35.51 -4.90 -12.05
C GLY A 102 -34.86 -4.11 -13.18
N GLY A 103 -33.56 -3.86 -13.12
CA GLY A 103 -32.79 -3.04 -14.07
C GLY A 103 -32.40 -3.69 -15.41
N GLY A 104 -33.04 -4.80 -15.77
CA GLY A 104 -32.78 -5.48 -17.02
C GLY A 104 -31.48 -6.31 -17.04
N LYS A 105 -31.00 -6.65 -18.26
CA LYS A 105 -29.83 -7.49 -18.44
C LYS A 105 -28.55 -6.67 -18.19
N THR A 106 -27.71 -7.13 -17.25
CA THR A 106 -26.41 -6.54 -16.97
C THR A 106 -25.34 -7.15 -17.91
N PRO A 107 -24.49 -6.33 -18.55
CA PRO A 107 -23.31 -6.83 -19.23
C PRO A 107 -22.40 -7.55 -18.22
N GLY A 108 -21.79 -8.68 -18.61
CA GLY A 108 -20.77 -9.31 -17.79
C GLY A 108 -19.55 -8.41 -17.66
N ASN A 109 -18.99 -8.35 -16.45
CA ASN A 109 -17.70 -7.69 -16.26
C ASN A 109 -16.59 -8.54 -16.89
N PRO A 110 -15.60 -7.94 -17.55
CA PRO A 110 -14.44 -8.67 -18.03
C PRO A 110 -13.71 -9.35 -16.87
N GLU A 111 -13.13 -10.52 -17.12
CA GLU A 111 -12.28 -11.17 -16.15
C GLU A 111 -11.00 -10.33 -15.94
N SER A 112 -10.63 -10.12 -14.69
CA SER A 112 -9.42 -9.37 -14.36
C SER A 112 -8.18 -10.17 -14.76
N PRO A 113 -7.18 -9.59 -15.45
CA PRO A 113 -5.91 -10.26 -15.73
C PRO A 113 -5.06 -10.44 -14.47
N ILE A 114 -5.41 -9.77 -13.37
CA ILE A 114 -4.70 -9.85 -12.09
C ILE A 114 -5.32 -10.98 -11.25
N PRO A 115 -4.53 -11.96 -10.78
CA PRO A 115 -5.02 -13.05 -9.96
C PRO A 115 -5.75 -12.55 -8.70
N THR A 116 -6.79 -13.25 -8.28
CA THR A 116 -7.63 -12.85 -7.14
C THR A 116 -6.83 -12.66 -5.86
N TRP A 117 -5.85 -13.56 -5.57
CA TRP A 117 -5.00 -13.43 -4.41
C TRP A 117 -4.17 -12.13 -4.44
N GLN A 118 -3.67 -11.72 -5.60
CA GLN A 118 -2.89 -10.49 -5.73
C GLN A 118 -3.76 -9.26 -5.51
N ARG A 119 -4.99 -9.26 -6.04
CA ARG A 119 -5.96 -8.17 -5.80
C ARG A 119 -6.25 -8.00 -4.32
N TRP A 120 -6.47 -9.11 -3.58
CA TRP A 120 -6.64 -9.06 -2.12
C TRP A 120 -5.39 -8.59 -1.41
N ASN A 121 -4.20 -9.05 -1.85
CA ASN A 121 -2.94 -8.61 -1.28
C ASN A 121 -2.71 -7.11 -1.47
N ASP A 122 -2.92 -6.59 -2.67
CA ASP A 122 -2.73 -5.18 -2.98
C ASP A 122 -3.74 -4.31 -2.21
N TYR A 123 -4.99 -4.74 -2.11
CA TYR A 123 -6.00 -4.08 -1.29
C TYR A 123 -5.59 -4.03 0.19
N GLY A 124 -5.17 -5.17 0.75
CA GLY A 124 -4.68 -5.26 2.12
C GLY A 124 -3.45 -4.38 2.38
N ILE A 125 -2.50 -4.31 1.43
CA ILE A 125 -1.32 -3.42 1.51
C ILE A 125 -1.75 -1.96 1.53
N GLY A 126 -2.69 -1.57 0.67
CA GLY A 126 -3.22 -0.20 0.63
C GLY A 126 -3.85 0.21 1.97
N LEU A 127 -4.67 -0.65 2.57
CA LEU A 127 -5.28 -0.43 3.88
C LEU A 127 -4.23 -0.38 5.00
N PHE A 128 -3.30 -1.34 5.02
CA PHE A 128 -2.23 -1.40 6.02
C PHE A 128 -1.38 -0.13 6.04
N ARG A 129 -1.10 0.45 4.89
CA ARG A 129 -0.32 1.70 4.77
C ARG A 129 -1.05 2.91 5.35
N LYS A 130 -2.37 2.97 5.29
CA LYS A 130 -3.17 4.01 5.97
C LYS A 130 -3.09 3.89 7.48
N GLY A 131 -3.09 2.68 7.99
CA GLY A 131 -2.69 2.34 9.35
C GLY A 131 -3.61 2.80 10.47
N GLN A 132 -4.80 3.30 10.18
CA GLN A 132 -5.83 3.57 11.18
C GLN A 132 -6.51 2.25 11.57
N ARG A 133 -7.20 2.24 12.71
CA ARG A 133 -7.77 1.00 13.25
C ARG A 133 -8.74 0.30 12.31
N GLY A 134 -9.61 1.05 11.65
CA GLY A 134 -10.57 0.48 10.70
C GLY A 134 -9.89 -0.14 9.48
N GLU A 135 -8.86 0.52 8.96
CA GLU A 135 -8.07 0.03 7.85
C GLU A 135 -7.23 -1.20 8.23
N LEU A 136 -6.70 -1.27 9.46
CA LEU A 136 -5.96 -2.45 9.91
C LEU A 136 -6.86 -3.69 10.02
N ILE A 137 -8.12 -3.53 10.47
CA ILE A 137 -9.12 -4.62 10.46
C ILE A 137 -9.39 -5.08 9.02
N GLY A 138 -9.63 -4.14 8.11
CA GLY A 138 -9.82 -4.45 6.69
C GLY A 138 -8.60 -5.11 6.04
N ALA A 139 -7.39 -4.69 6.42
CA ALA A 139 -6.14 -5.30 5.97
C ALA A 139 -6.00 -6.75 6.48
N GLU A 140 -6.32 -6.98 7.75
CA GLU A 140 -6.33 -8.33 8.34
C GLU A 140 -7.27 -9.25 7.55
N ASP A 141 -8.50 -8.82 7.27
CA ASP A 141 -9.47 -9.61 6.51
C ASP A 141 -9.00 -9.87 5.07
N ALA A 142 -8.43 -8.87 4.41
CA ALA A 142 -7.87 -9.03 3.07
C ALA A 142 -6.72 -10.05 3.05
N PHE A 143 -5.80 -10.00 4.00
CA PHE A 143 -4.67 -10.94 4.06
C PHE A 143 -5.10 -12.36 4.44
N LYS A 144 -6.18 -12.54 5.21
CA LYS A 144 -6.81 -13.85 5.41
C LYS A 144 -7.32 -14.45 4.09
N GLN A 145 -7.88 -13.62 3.18
CA GLN A 145 -8.28 -14.10 1.84
C GLN A 145 -7.08 -14.52 1.00
N VAL A 146 -5.93 -13.85 1.15
CA VAL A 146 -4.68 -14.24 0.48
C VAL A 146 -4.18 -15.58 1.02
N GLU A 147 -4.17 -15.75 2.35
CA GLU A 147 -3.78 -17.00 3.01
C GLU A 147 -4.69 -18.17 2.60
N ALA A 148 -6.00 -17.95 2.54
CA ALA A 148 -6.99 -18.96 2.11
C ALA A 148 -6.77 -19.46 0.68
N GLN A 149 -6.07 -18.70 -0.16
CA GLN A 149 -5.67 -19.07 -1.51
C GLN A 149 -4.27 -19.74 -1.57
N GLY A 150 -3.73 -20.17 -0.43
CA GLY A 150 -2.45 -20.90 -0.35
C GLY A 150 -1.21 -20.02 -0.57
N ARG A 151 -1.32 -18.71 -0.37
CA ARG A 151 -0.23 -17.76 -0.62
C ARG A 151 0.43 -17.32 0.68
N SER A 152 1.75 -17.51 0.79
CA SER A 152 2.53 -17.13 1.98
C SER A 152 2.62 -15.61 2.22
N GLU A 153 2.31 -14.80 1.22
CA GLU A 153 2.13 -13.36 1.36
C GLU A 153 1.02 -13.02 2.37
N GLY A 154 -0.03 -13.86 2.45
CA GLY A 154 -1.13 -13.70 3.40
C GLY A 154 -0.64 -13.68 4.85
N PRO A 155 -0.13 -14.79 5.39
CA PRO A 155 0.30 -14.84 6.79
C PRO A 155 1.51 -13.95 7.09
N ILE A 156 2.41 -13.66 6.14
CA ILE A 156 3.47 -12.66 6.33
C ILE A 156 2.87 -11.27 6.55
N ASN A 157 1.90 -10.86 5.76
CA ASN A 157 1.26 -9.56 5.91
C ASN A 157 0.34 -9.52 7.14
N LEU A 158 -0.29 -10.65 7.54
CA LEU A 158 -0.97 -10.75 8.83
C LEU A 158 -0.03 -10.51 10.01
N ALA A 159 1.17 -11.09 9.98
CA ALA A 159 2.18 -10.82 11.01
C ALA A 159 2.51 -9.32 11.11
N ARG A 160 2.61 -8.61 9.97
CA ARG A 160 2.82 -7.14 9.95
C ARG A 160 1.68 -6.38 10.62
N VAL A 161 0.43 -6.77 10.36
CA VAL A 161 -0.75 -6.17 11.02
C VAL A 161 -0.67 -6.40 12.53
N TYR A 162 -0.43 -7.64 12.95
CA TYR A 162 -0.36 -8.02 14.36
C TYR A 162 0.79 -7.33 15.11
N ILE A 163 1.97 -7.21 14.49
CA ILE A 163 3.11 -6.46 15.04
C ILE A 163 2.71 -4.98 15.24
N LYS A 164 2.06 -4.37 14.24
CA LYS A 164 1.62 -2.98 14.31
C LYS A 164 0.57 -2.72 15.39
N GLU A 165 -0.27 -3.70 15.67
CA GLU A 165 -1.28 -3.65 16.72
C GLU A 165 -0.77 -4.11 18.10
N GLY A 166 0.49 -4.56 18.22
CA GLY A 166 1.06 -5.10 19.45
C GLY A 166 0.58 -6.52 19.82
N ARG A 167 -0.01 -7.25 18.89
CA ARG A 167 -0.48 -8.63 19.05
C ARG A 167 0.66 -9.63 18.79
N VAL A 168 1.72 -9.51 19.59
CA VAL A 168 3.02 -10.17 19.35
C VAL A 168 3.28 -11.40 20.19
N THR A 169 2.37 -11.76 21.12
CA THR A 169 2.54 -12.94 21.97
C THR A 169 2.05 -14.23 21.34
N GLU A 170 0.97 -14.20 20.57
CA GLU A 170 0.33 -15.38 19.98
C GLU A 170 0.10 -15.23 18.48
N GLU A 171 -0.60 -14.18 18.02
CA GLU A 171 -1.08 -14.08 16.65
C GLU A 171 0.05 -13.85 15.66
N ALA A 172 0.98 -12.95 15.96
CA ALA A 172 2.09 -12.66 15.05
C ALA A 172 3.06 -13.87 14.93
N PRO A 173 3.51 -14.54 16.03
CA PRO A 173 4.30 -15.77 15.94
C PRO A 173 3.58 -16.89 15.17
N SER A 174 2.29 -17.08 15.42
CA SER A 174 1.47 -18.07 14.71
C SER A 174 1.41 -17.78 13.20
N ALA A 175 1.26 -16.53 12.81
CA ALA A 175 1.25 -16.13 11.41
C ALA A 175 2.60 -16.41 10.72
N ILE A 176 3.73 -16.10 11.38
CA ILE A 176 5.08 -16.43 10.87
C ILE A 176 5.26 -17.95 10.71
N ALA A 177 4.82 -18.73 11.70
CA ALA A 177 4.90 -20.18 11.63
C ALA A 177 4.08 -20.76 10.46
N ARG A 178 2.85 -20.26 10.22
CA ARG A 178 2.04 -20.66 9.06
C ARG A 178 2.69 -20.27 7.75
N ALA A 179 3.28 -19.05 7.64
CA ALA A 179 3.98 -18.62 6.45
C ALA A 179 5.19 -19.50 6.10
N ALA A 180 5.88 -20.01 7.13
CA ALA A 180 7.03 -20.93 6.96
C ALA A 180 6.60 -22.34 6.55
N ALA A 181 5.40 -22.78 6.96
CA ALA A 181 4.92 -24.15 6.75
C ALA A 181 4.14 -24.35 5.44
N MET A 182 3.89 -23.32 4.66
CA MET A 182 3.16 -23.43 3.38
C MET A 182 3.96 -24.20 2.32
N GLU A 183 3.27 -24.77 1.32
CA GLU A 183 3.89 -25.44 0.16
C GLU A 183 4.91 -24.55 -0.55
N HIS A 184 4.58 -23.24 -0.67
CA HIS A 184 5.50 -22.19 -1.13
C HIS A 184 5.79 -21.24 0.03
N PRO A 185 6.81 -21.58 0.87
CA PRO A 185 7.06 -20.81 2.09
C PRO A 185 7.45 -19.36 1.81
N ALA A 186 7.19 -18.51 2.77
CA ALA A 186 7.72 -17.16 2.73
C ALA A 186 9.25 -17.17 2.72
N ARG A 187 9.84 -16.15 2.14
CA ARG A 187 11.30 -16.06 2.04
C ARG A 187 11.93 -15.95 3.41
N GLN A 188 13.07 -16.60 3.58
CA GLN A 188 13.76 -16.69 4.85
C GLN A 188 14.01 -15.31 5.50
N TRP A 189 14.43 -14.31 4.72
CA TRP A 189 14.65 -12.97 5.29
C TRP A 189 13.38 -12.29 5.80
N HIS A 190 12.20 -12.56 5.23
CA HIS A 190 10.93 -12.08 5.79
C HIS A 190 10.64 -12.74 7.13
N LEU A 191 10.85 -14.07 7.22
CA LEU A 191 10.64 -14.82 8.46
C LEU A 191 11.57 -14.33 9.56
N LEU A 192 12.86 -14.13 9.24
CA LEU A 192 13.85 -13.60 10.16
C LEU A 192 13.53 -12.16 10.58
N TRP A 193 13.23 -11.29 9.62
CA TRP A 193 12.93 -9.89 9.89
C TRP A 193 11.73 -9.71 10.82
N PHE A 194 10.59 -10.28 10.45
CA PHE A 194 9.38 -10.16 11.26
C PHE A 194 9.47 -10.96 12.56
N GLY A 195 10.16 -12.10 12.56
CA GLY A 195 10.49 -12.82 13.79
C GLY A 195 11.32 -11.98 14.75
N GLY A 196 12.34 -11.28 14.27
CA GLY A 196 13.14 -10.36 15.06
C GLY A 196 12.35 -9.20 15.63
N LEU A 197 11.43 -8.60 14.84
CA LEU A 197 10.55 -7.54 15.34
C LEU A 197 9.60 -8.04 16.44
N ILE A 198 9.10 -9.27 16.32
CA ILE A 198 8.26 -9.92 17.35
C ILE A 198 9.07 -10.11 18.63
N ASP A 199 10.28 -10.66 18.53
CA ASP A 199 11.14 -10.88 19.69
C ASP A 199 11.54 -9.56 20.37
N LYS A 200 11.86 -8.54 19.59
CA LYS A 200 12.16 -7.21 20.11
C LYS A 200 11.00 -6.64 20.92
N GLN A 201 9.75 -6.74 20.41
CA GLN A 201 8.58 -6.26 21.13
C GLN A 201 8.24 -7.09 22.37
N ASN A 202 8.57 -8.37 22.38
CA ASN A 202 8.41 -9.25 23.53
C ASN A 202 9.56 -9.13 24.56
N GLY A 203 10.59 -8.34 24.28
CA GLY A 203 11.76 -8.17 25.15
C GLY A 203 12.82 -9.26 25.02
N ASN A 204 12.70 -10.18 24.07
CA ASN A 204 13.67 -11.23 23.76
C ASN A 204 14.80 -10.64 22.88
N LEU A 205 15.59 -9.72 23.46
CA LEU A 205 16.52 -8.90 22.69
C LEU A 205 17.65 -9.70 22.04
N ASP A 206 18.18 -10.73 22.70
CA ASP A 206 19.25 -11.57 22.16
C ASP A 206 18.76 -12.34 20.91
N ASP A 207 17.57 -12.92 20.96
CA ASP A 207 16.96 -13.61 19.83
C ASP A 207 16.64 -12.64 18.67
N ALA A 208 16.21 -11.42 18.98
CA ALA A 208 15.98 -10.37 18.00
C ALA A 208 17.28 -9.98 17.29
N ILE A 209 18.36 -9.73 18.04
CA ILE A 209 19.68 -9.39 17.52
C ILE A 209 20.20 -10.50 16.61
N ASP A 210 20.08 -11.76 17.03
CA ASP A 210 20.55 -12.90 16.24
C ASP A 210 19.78 -13.00 14.91
N LYS A 211 18.46 -12.76 14.90
CA LYS A 211 17.66 -12.76 13.69
C LYS A 211 18.02 -11.60 12.76
N PHE A 212 18.15 -10.38 13.29
CA PHE A 212 18.56 -9.22 12.49
C PHE A 212 19.95 -9.37 11.92
N ARG A 213 20.90 -9.91 12.70
CA ARG A 213 22.25 -10.24 12.21
C ARG A 213 22.19 -11.22 11.03
N GLN A 214 21.37 -12.27 11.13
CA GLN A 214 21.18 -13.21 10.02
C GLN A 214 20.58 -12.54 8.77
N VAL A 215 19.73 -11.52 8.91
CA VAL A 215 19.23 -10.73 7.77
C VAL A 215 20.36 -9.94 7.12
N VAL A 216 21.19 -9.27 7.91
CA VAL A 216 22.32 -8.45 7.43
C VAL A 216 23.41 -9.30 6.78
N GLU A 217 23.81 -10.40 7.43
CA GLU A 217 24.94 -11.25 7.04
C GLU A 217 24.55 -12.38 6.07
N GLY A 218 23.28 -12.66 5.92
CA GLY A 218 22.77 -13.89 5.28
C GLY A 218 22.98 -14.03 3.77
N GLY A 219 23.48 -13.00 3.07
CA GLY A 219 23.89 -13.08 1.67
C GLY A 219 22.77 -13.60 0.73
N PHE A 220 21.52 -13.19 0.93
CA PHE A 220 20.36 -13.71 0.19
C PHE A 220 20.40 -13.35 -1.30
N GLU A 221 20.89 -14.22 -2.16
CA GLU A 221 21.03 -14.01 -3.61
C GLU A 221 19.73 -13.54 -4.26
N GLN A 222 18.56 -14.08 -3.84
CA GLN A 222 17.27 -13.66 -4.37
C GLN A 222 16.90 -12.21 -3.99
N ALA A 223 17.39 -11.71 -2.85
CA ALA A 223 17.21 -10.33 -2.46
C ALA A 223 18.14 -9.42 -3.28
N HIS A 224 19.41 -9.80 -3.42
CA HIS A 224 20.38 -9.10 -4.27
C HIS A 224 19.91 -8.99 -5.72
N GLY A 225 19.39 -10.07 -6.31
CA GLY A 225 18.82 -10.07 -7.65
C GLY A 225 17.61 -9.12 -7.84
N ARG A 226 17.00 -8.65 -6.74
CA ARG A 226 15.92 -7.64 -6.72
C ARG A 226 16.41 -6.25 -6.31
N GLY A 227 17.71 -6.06 -6.11
CA GLY A 227 18.30 -4.79 -5.70
C GLY A 227 18.25 -4.52 -4.19
N PHE A 228 17.92 -5.53 -3.36
CA PHE A 228 17.96 -5.41 -1.89
C PHE A 228 19.34 -5.81 -1.37
N ASP A 229 20.05 -4.88 -0.75
CA ASP A 229 21.28 -5.13 -0.02
C ASP A 229 21.05 -4.77 1.46
N PHE A 230 20.67 -5.78 2.26
CA PHE A 230 20.34 -5.57 3.67
C PHE A 230 21.51 -5.06 4.51
N ALA A 231 22.74 -5.33 4.10
CA ALA A 231 23.93 -4.81 4.77
C ALA A 231 24.12 -3.29 4.59
N LYS A 232 23.38 -2.68 3.67
CA LYS A 232 23.41 -1.24 3.38
C LYS A 232 22.05 -0.56 3.57
N ASP A 233 20.99 -1.31 3.86
CA ASP A 233 19.67 -0.73 4.09
C ASP A 233 19.62 -0.07 5.47
N TYR A 234 19.43 1.25 5.46
CA TYR A 234 19.39 2.05 6.69
C TYR A 234 18.30 1.60 7.67
N ASN A 235 17.13 1.20 7.17
CA ASN A 235 16.03 0.74 8.03
C ASN A 235 16.38 -0.59 8.71
N VAL A 236 17.08 -1.48 8.01
CA VAL A 236 17.52 -2.77 8.57
C VAL A 236 18.61 -2.55 9.61
N LEU A 237 19.57 -1.66 9.34
CA LEU A 237 20.68 -1.38 10.23
C LEU A 237 20.28 -0.64 11.51
N ASN A 238 19.16 0.05 11.53
CA ASN A 238 18.66 0.77 12.70
C ASN A 238 17.88 -0.09 13.70
N GLU A 239 17.44 -1.28 13.35
CA GLU A 239 16.71 -2.18 14.26
C GLU A 239 17.64 -2.98 15.13
#